data_230324e80c23d229ab7cc0d6a29beff2
#
_entry.id   230324e80c23d229ab7cc0d6a29beff2
#
_cell.length_a   1.000
_cell.length_b   1.000
_cell.length_c   1.000
_cell.angle_alpha   90.00
_cell.angle_beta   90.00
_cell.angle_gamma   90.00
#
_symmetry.space_group_name_H-M   'P 1'
#
loop_
_entity.id
_entity.type
_entity.pdbx_description
1 polymer ?
#
loop_
_entity_poly.entity_id
_entity_poly.type
_entity_poly.pdbx_seq_one_letter_code
_entity_poly.pdbx_strand_id
1 'polypeptide(L)'
;DEIVTIDGVDVRFGNNVAVLNAGLFPAGANETHTFQIRRGSTIFNTTMQSANVQSAPVHTVEVLATPSGPVGYILFNDHIATAEGALIDAINTLATANVVDLVLDVRYNGGGYLAIASQLAYMIAGTPNTAGRVFERSVWNDKHPTTDPVTGQPLEPMPFFTITLGFSEPPGTALPSLNLNRVFLLTSRDTCSASEAIMNGLRGVGVEVIQIGTTTCGKPYGFYPFDNCGTTYFSVQFKGVNDANFGDYTDGFSPSNTQFNRGEPVPGCSINDDLTHELGDAHERMLSVALDYRMSGQCSLPPAGLGQLKPSGAAEEPKVARPAYREIRLMHNTSL
;
A
#
# COMPACT_ATOMS: atom_id res chain seq x y z
N ASP A 1 -20.57 1.89 -3.18
CA ASP A 1 -21.35 3.03 -3.73
C ASP A 1 -20.61 3.65 -4.93
N GLU A 2 -21.37 4.18 -5.87
CA GLU A 2 -20.85 4.88 -7.05
C GLU A 2 -21.33 6.33 -7.04
N ILE A 3 -20.43 7.29 -7.21
CA ILE A 3 -20.80 8.70 -7.39
C ILE A 3 -21.26 8.89 -8.85
N VAL A 4 -22.51 9.29 -9.04
CA VAL A 4 -23.12 9.50 -10.35
C VAL A 4 -22.99 10.95 -10.79
N THR A 5 -23.35 11.90 -9.90
CA THR A 5 -23.19 13.33 -10.17
C THR A 5 -22.61 14.05 -8.96
N ILE A 6 -21.97 15.18 -9.21
CA ILE A 6 -21.50 16.14 -8.19
C ILE A 6 -22.01 17.52 -8.60
N ASP A 7 -22.79 18.16 -7.73
CA ASP A 7 -23.45 19.45 -7.98
C ASP A 7 -24.17 19.50 -9.35
N GLY A 8 -24.82 18.38 -9.69
CA GLY A 8 -25.57 18.22 -10.93
C GLY A 8 -24.73 17.90 -12.18
N VAL A 9 -23.40 17.83 -12.07
CA VAL A 9 -22.49 17.45 -13.18
C VAL A 9 -22.25 15.94 -13.13
N ASP A 10 -22.53 15.25 -14.24
CA ASP A 10 -22.28 13.81 -14.38
C ASP A 10 -20.77 13.49 -14.33
N VAL A 11 -20.39 12.50 -13.52
CA VAL A 11 -18.97 12.15 -13.29
C VAL A 11 -18.32 11.49 -14.50
N ARG A 12 -19.11 10.78 -15.34
CA ARG A 12 -18.59 10.05 -16.51
C ARG A 12 -18.60 10.89 -17.80
N PHE A 13 -19.67 11.68 -17.97
CA PHE A 13 -19.95 12.36 -19.22
C PHE A 13 -19.96 13.90 -19.09
N GLY A 14 -19.86 14.42 -17.86
CA GLY A 14 -19.82 15.86 -17.63
C GLY A 14 -18.49 16.46 -18.08
N ASN A 15 -18.58 17.66 -18.65
CA ASN A 15 -17.42 18.40 -19.17
C ASN A 15 -16.95 19.52 -18.22
N ASN A 16 -17.63 19.74 -17.11
CA ASN A 16 -17.25 20.74 -16.12
C ASN A 16 -16.33 20.15 -15.02
N VAL A 17 -15.07 19.90 -15.39
CA VAL A 17 -14.05 19.32 -14.50
C VAL A 17 -13.83 20.20 -13.26
N ALA A 18 -14.03 21.53 -13.35
CA ALA A 18 -13.84 22.42 -12.21
C ALA A 18 -14.87 22.14 -11.11
N VAL A 19 -16.15 21.92 -11.46
CA VAL A 19 -17.20 21.56 -10.49
C VAL A 19 -16.93 20.18 -9.89
N LEU A 20 -16.56 19.20 -10.71
CA LEU A 20 -16.24 17.86 -10.22
C LEU A 20 -15.07 17.89 -9.22
N ASN A 21 -14.00 18.62 -9.54
CA ASN A 21 -12.86 18.76 -8.65
C ASN A 21 -13.20 19.55 -7.37
N ALA A 22 -14.01 20.60 -7.45
CA ALA A 22 -14.42 21.34 -6.26
C ALA A 22 -15.18 20.45 -5.27
N GLY A 23 -16.07 19.58 -5.76
CA GLY A 23 -16.80 18.67 -4.89
C GLY A 23 -15.98 17.50 -4.36
N LEU A 24 -15.04 16.95 -5.16
CA LEU A 24 -14.17 15.85 -4.71
C LEU A 24 -13.01 16.33 -3.84
N PHE A 25 -12.48 17.51 -4.10
CA PHE A 25 -11.30 18.08 -3.46
C PHE A 25 -11.54 19.54 -3.09
N PRO A 26 -12.46 19.81 -2.13
CA PRO A 26 -12.79 21.17 -1.71
C PRO A 26 -11.54 21.91 -1.22
N ALA A 27 -11.45 23.20 -1.54
CA ALA A 27 -10.28 24.02 -1.22
C ALA A 27 -10.19 24.37 0.27
N GLY A 28 -11.32 24.36 0.98
CA GLY A 28 -11.42 24.68 2.40
C GLY A 28 -12.42 23.84 3.16
N ALA A 29 -12.50 24.05 4.47
CA ALA A 29 -13.54 23.47 5.30
C ALA A 29 -14.86 24.26 5.17
N ASN A 30 -15.99 23.57 5.42
CA ASN A 30 -17.35 24.11 5.37
C ASN A 30 -17.89 24.42 3.96
N GLU A 31 -17.25 23.94 2.92
CA GLU A 31 -17.83 23.93 1.57
C GLU A 31 -18.88 22.81 1.47
N THR A 32 -20.02 23.11 0.84
CA THR A 32 -21.15 22.18 0.77
C THR A 32 -21.38 21.76 -0.67
N HIS A 33 -21.39 20.45 -0.91
CA HIS A 33 -21.59 19.86 -2.22
C HIS A 33 -22.68 18.79 -2.19
N THR A 34 -23.43 18.66 -3.27
CA THR A 34 -24.49 17.67 -3.43
C THR A 34 -24.04 16.55 -4.33
N PHE A 35 -24.18 15.32 -3.85
CA PHE A 35 -23.79 14.11 -4.56
C PHE A 35 -25.02 13.26 -4.87
N GLN A 36 -25.08 12.74 -6.08
CA GLN A 36 -25.98 11.64 -6.38
C GLN A 36 -25.19 10.34 -6.33
N ILE A 37 -25.64 9.42 -5.48
CA ILE A 37 -24.97 8.16 -5.18
C ILE A 37 -25.83 7.01 -5.68
N ARG A 38 -25.18 6.02 -6.33
CA ARG A 38 -25.79 4.74 -6.66
C ARG A 38 -25.29 3.67 -5.69
N ARG A 39 -26.24 3.00 -5.02
CA ARG A 39 -25.99 1.83 -4.17
C ARG A 39 -26.80 0.67 -4.69
N GLY A 40 -26.14 -0.30 -5.34
CA GLY A 40 -26.85 -1.36 -6.06
C GLY A 40 -27.76 -0.78 -7.15
N SER A 41 -29.07 -1.04 -7.04
CA SER A 41 -30.10 -0.50 -7.95
C SER A 41 -30.69 0.84 -7.50
N THR A 42 -30.38 1.30 -6.29
CA THR A 42 -30.94 2.51 -5.70
C THR A 42 -30.07 3.73 -5.99
N ILE A 43 -30.71 4.84 -6.42
CA ILE A 43 -30.04 6.13 -6.57
C ILE A 43 -30.65 7.10 -5.56
N PHE A 44 -29.81 7.80 -4.80
CA PHE A 44 -30.24 8.81 -3.85
C PHE A 44 -29.30 10.02 -3.86
N ASN A 45 -29.80 11.14 -3.39
CA ASN A 45 -29.02 12.36 -3.22
C ASN A 45 -28.56 12.49 -1.77
N THR A 46 -27.34 12.95 -1.59
CA THR A 46 -26.80 13.33 -0.28
C THR A 46 -26.06 14.65 -0.40
N THR A 47 -26.08 15.44 0.67
CA THR A 47 -25.31 16.67 0.76
C THR A 47 -24.25 16.48 1.81
N MET A 48 -23.00 16.77 1.46
CA MET A 48 -21.86 16.66 2.36
C MET A 48 -21.20 18.02 2.51
N GLN A 49 -20.72 18.30 3.71
CA GLN A 49 -19.94 19.48 4.02
C GLN A 49 -18.48 19.06 4.27
N SER A 50 -17.54 19.76 3.63
CA SER A 50 -16.12 19.52 3.83
C SER A 50 -15.65 19.87 5.24
N ALA A 51 -14.71 19.11 5.76
CA ALA A 51 -14.11 19.34 7.07
C ALA A 51 -12.61 19.00 7.03
N ASN A 52 -11.87 19.56 7.97
CA ASN A 52 -10.50 19.08 8.21
C ASN A 52 -10.56 17.71 8.89
N VAL A 53 -10.16 16.68 8.18
CA VAL A 53 -10.11 15.31 8.69
C VAL A 53 -8.66 14.92 8.88
N GLN A 54 -8.31 14.51 10.09
CA GLN A 54 -6.98 13.93 10.33
C GLN A 54 -6.88 12.59 9.59
N SER A 55 -5.85 12.44 8.78
CA SER A 55 -5.59 11.19 8.07
C SER A 55 -5.24 10.08 9.06
N ALA A 56 -5.94 8.96 8.99
CA ALA A 56 -5.65 7.74 9.73
C ALA A 56 -5.07 6.69 8.77
N PRO A 57 -3.75 6.54 8.68
CA PRO A 57 -3.12 5.63 7.72
C PRO A 57 -3.34 4.15 8.07
N VAL A 58 -3.51 3.82 9.33
CA VAL A 58 -3.92 2.49 9.82
C VAL A 58 -5.38 2.59 10.27
N HIS A 59 -6.26 1.87 9.59
CA HIS A 59 -7.71 1.98 9.79
C HIS A 59 -8.27 0.89 10.69
N THR A 60 -7.83 -0.35 10.47
CA THR A 60 -8.39 -1.52 11.12
C THR A 60 -7.25 -2.41 11.57
N VAL A 61 -7.28 -2.81 12.83
CA VAL A 61 -6.37 -3.77 13.43
C VAL A 61 -7.20 -4.83 14.13
N GLU A 62 -7.13 -6.08 13.65
CA GLU A 62 -7.93 -7.18 14.18
C GLU A 62 -7.05 -8.38 14.54
N VAL A 63 -7.52 -9.15 15.52
CA VAL A 63 -6.95 -10.44 15.89
C VAL A 63 -7.97 -11.53 15.58
N LEU A 64 -7.72 -12.26 14.51
CA LEU A 64 -8.62 -13.31 14.02
C LEU A 64 -8.28 -14.63 14.69
N ALA A 65 -9.23 -15.20 15.42
CA ALA A 65 -9.09 -16.52 16.01
C ALA A 65 -9.18 -17.59 14.91
N THR A 66 -8.13 -18.41 14.77
CA THR A 66 -8.13 -19.54 13.83
C THR A 66 -7.72 -20.84 14.55
N PRO A 67 -8.07 -22.02 14.00
CA PRO A 67 -7.71 -23.31 14.60
C PRO A 67 -6.20 -23.51 14.79
N SER A 68 -5.36 -22.85 13.99
CA SER A 68 -3.89 -22.96 14.02
C SER A 68 -3.19 -21.77 14.67
N GLY A 69 -3.91 -21.01 15.51
CA GLY A 69 -3.41 -19.86 16.25
C GLY A 69 -3.96 -18.52 15.74
N PRO A 70 -3.80 -17.45 16.53
CA PRO A 70 -4.34 -16.15 16.18
C PRO A 70 -3.58 -15.54 14.99
N VAL A 71 -4.32 -14.89 14.07
CA VAL A 71 -3.79 -14.18 12.90
C VAL A 71 -4.06 -12.69 13.07
N GLY A 72 -3.03 -11.88 12.89
CA GLY A 72 -3.19 -10.43 12.87
C GLY A 72 -3.72 -9.97 11.51
N TYR A 73 -4.54 -8.93 11.51
CA TYR A 73 -4.93 -8.19 10.32
C TYR A 73 -4.65 -6.70 10.54
N ILE A 74 -4.04 -6.06 9.55
CA ILE A 74 -3.82 -4.61 9.54
C ILE A 74 -4.26 -4.06 8.18
N LEU A 75 -5.21 -3.12 8.18
CA LEU A 75 -5.53 -2.29 7.02
C LEU A 75 -4.64 -1.06 7.04
N PHE A 76 -3.68 -0.99 6.11
CA PHE A 76 -2.69 0.08 6.00
C PHE A 76 -2.82 0.81 4.66
N ASN A 77 -3.27 2.07 4.69
CA ASN A 77 -3.68 2.81 3.51
C ASN A 77 -2.66 3.84 3.00
N ASP A 78 -1.67 4.25 3.83
CA ASP A 78 -0.83 5.38 3.42
C ASP A 78 0.51 5.43 4.19
N HIS A 79 1.63 5.61 3.50
CA HIS A 79 2.96 5.75 4.11
C HIS A 79 3.25 7.23 4.42
N ILE A 80 2.42 7.87 5.23
CA ILE A 80 2.59 9.26 5.70
C ILE A 80 3.22 9.30 7.09
N ALA A 81 3.66 10.48 7.54
CA ALA A 81 4.37 10.64 8.82
C ALA A 81 3.59 10.05 10.01
N THR A 82 2.28 10.27 10.07
CA THR A 82 1.44 9.73 11.17
C THR A 82 1.34 8.20 11.18
N ALA A 83 1.83 7.51 10.14
CA ALA A 83 1.85 6.05 10.10
C ALA A 83 2.86 5.44 11.08
N GLU A 84 3.94 6.13 11.44
CA GLU A 84 4.96 5.60 12.35
C GLU A 84 4.33 5.13 13.67
N GLY A 85 3.69 6.02 14.41
CA GLY A 85 3.05 5.71 15.69
C GLY A 85 1.88 4.73 15.54
N ALA A 86 1.02 4.93 14.51
CA ALA A 86 -0.13 4.07 14.28
C ALA A 86 0.27 2.62 13.98
N LEU A 87 1.36 2.39 13.25
CA LEU A 87 1.90 1.04 12.99
C LEU A 87 2.53 0.43 14.25
N ILE A 88 3.23 1.23 15.05
CA ILE A 88 3.77 0.78 16.34
C ILE A 88 2.64 0.27 17.26
N ASP A 89 1.56 1.03 17.37
CA ASP A 89 0.40 0.64 18.17
C ASP A 89 -0.27 -0.64 17.66
N ALA A 90 -0.42 -0.75 16.33
CA ALA A 90 -0.95 -1.94 15.68
C ALA A 90 -0.10 -3.18 15.97
N ILE A 91 1.22 -3.08 15.80
CA ILE A 91 2.15 -4.20 16.03
C ILE A 91 2.20 -4.58 17.52
N ASN A 92 2.16 -3.61 18.43
CA ASN A 92 2.08 -3.89 19.87
C ASN A 92 0.80 -4.66 20.25
N THR A 93 -0.33 -4.28 19.65
CA THR A 93 -1.62 -4.97 19.82
C THR A 93 -1.51 -6.43 19.37
N LEU A 94 -0.96 -6.67 18.17
CA LEU A 94 -0.79 -8.01 17.62
C LEU A 94 0.26 -8.83 18.36
N ALA A 95 1.35 -8.22 18.82
CA ALA A 95 2.39 -8.88 19.63
C ALA A 95 1.81 -9.33 20.99
N THR A 96 0.99 -8.51 21.63
CA THR A 96 0.31 -8.86 22.88
C THR A 96 -0.64 -10.05 22.70
N ALA A 97 -1.28 -10.16 21.54
CA ALA A 97 -2.14 -11.28 21.20
C ALA A 97 -1.37 -12.53 20.77
N ASN A 98 -0.03 -12.47 20.69
CA ASN A 98 0.85 -13.55 20.24
C ASN A 98 0.41 -14.11 18.86
N VAL A 99 0.15 -13.24 17.91
CA VAL A 99 -0.22 -13.67 16.56
C VAL A 99 0.90 -14.51 15.92
N VAL A 100 0.50 -15.53 15.19
CA VAL A 100 1.44 -16.46 14.53
C VAL A 100 1.60 -16.21 13.04
N ASP A 101 0.75 -15.37 12.47
CA ASP A 101 0.80 -14.88 11.09
C ASP A 101 0.19 -13.47 11.04
N LEU A 102 0.47 -12.76 9.95
CA LEU A 102 -0.07 -11.43 9.66
C LEU A 102 -0.69 -11.41 8.25
N VAL A 103 -1.88 -10.84 8.15
CA VAL A 103 -2.46 -10.35 6.90
C VAL A 103 -2.33 -8.84 6.88
N LEU A 104 -1.47 -8.32 6.01
CA LEU A 104 -1.28 -6.89 5.79
C LEU A 104 -2.07 -6.47 4.55
N ASP A 105 -3.12 -5.69 4.76
CA ASP A 105 -3.97 -5.20 3.68
C ASP A 105 -3.48 -3.84 3.18
N VAL A 106 -2.89 -3.86 2.00
CA VAL A 106 -2.36 -2.68 1.31
C VAL A 106 -3.03 -2.47 -0.05
N ARG A 107 -4.22 -3.05 -0.25
CA ARG A 107 -4.94 -3.00 -1.54
C ARG A 107 -5.21 -1.58 -2.04
N TYR A 108 -5.24 -0.59 -1.15
CA TYR A 108 -5.46 0.82 -1.52
C TYR A 108 -4.28 1.72 -1.16
N ASN A 109 -3.10 1.15 -0.91
CA ASN A 109 -1.93 1.90 -0.48
C ASN A 109 -1.01 2.24 -1.66
N GLY A 110 -1.03 3.50 -2.10
CA GLY A 110 -0.21 4.00 -3.20
C GLY A 110 1.27 4.22 -2.86
N GLY A 111 1.68 3.99 -1.62
CA GLY A 111 3.05 4.21 -1.17
C GLY A 111 3.22 5.45 -0.30
N GLY A 112 4.35 6.11 -0.41
CA GLY A 112 4.76 7.29 0.36
C GLY A 112 6.20 7.15 0.90
N TYR A 113 6.42 7.40 2.20
CA TYR A 113 7.76 7.35 2.78
C TYR A 113 8.33 5.93 2.81
N LEU A 114 9.45 5.74 2.12
CA LEU A 114 10.17 4.47 2.07
C LEU A 114 10.71 4.06 3.45
N ALA A 115 11.06 5.04 4.30
CA ALA A 115 11.49 4.78 5.67
C ALA A 115 10.39 4.13 6.52
N ILE A 116 9.13 4.53 6.35
CA ILE A 116 7.96 3.87 6.99
C ILE A 116 7.81 2.42 6.50
N ALA A 117 8.03 2.18 5.20
CA ALA A 117 8.01 0.82 4.65
C ALA A 117 9.11 -0.06 5.28
N SER A 118 10.33 0.50 5.45
CA SER A 118 11.43 -0.18 6.11
C SER A 118 11.13 -0.49 7.59
N GLN A 119 10.56 0.46 8.33
CA GLN A 119 10.14 0.24 9.73
C GLN A 119 9.09 -0.86 9.83
N LEU A 120 8.06 -0.83 8.97
CA LEU A 120 7.02 -1.87 8.96
C LEU A 120 7.58 -3.24 8.60
N ALA A 121 8.47 -3.31 7.60
CA ALA A 121 9.12 -4.57 7.22
C ALA A 121 9.96 -5.14 8.38
N TYR A 122 10.68 -4.28 9.15
CA TYR A 122 11.34 -4.70 10.37
C TYR A 122 10.34 -5.20 11.42
N MET A 123 9.27 -4.46 11.67
CA MET A 123 8.27 -4.84 12.68
C MET A 123 7.58 -6.18 12.33
N ILE A 124 7.48 -6.54 11.06
CA ILE A 124 6.99 -7.86 10.62
C ILE A 124 8.05 -8.94 10.86
N ALA A 125 9.24 -8.75 10.30
CA ALA A 125 10.28 -9.78 10.17
C ALA A 125 11.15 -9.92 11.43
N GLY A 126 11.36 -8.83 12.16
CA GLY A 126 12.17 -8.76 13.37
C GLY A 126 13.67 -8.96 13.15
N THR A 127 14.43 -8.80 14.22
CA THR A 127 15.89 -8.95 14.23
C THR A 127 16.40 -10.30 13.67
N PRO A 128 15.75 -11.45 13.92
CA PRO A 128 16.25 -12.73 13.39
C PRO A 128 16.40 -12.75 11.86
N ASN A 129 15.53 -12.05 11.15
CA ASN A 129 15.54 -12.02 9.68
C ASN A 129 16.28 -10.82 9.08
N THR A 130 16.43 -9.73 9.84
CA THR A 130 16.86 -8.42 9.30
C THR A 130 18.23 -7.96 9.78
N ALA A 131 18.82 -8.59 10.82
CA ALA A 131 20.09 -8.15 11.37
C ALA A 131 21.23 -8.17 10.33
N GLY A 132 21.85 -7.00 10.10
CA GLY A 132 22.92 -6.86 9.12
C GLY A 132 22.48 -6.95 7.66
N ARG A 133 21.18 -6.96 7.40
CA ARG A 133 20.59 -7.03 6.07
C ARG A 133 20.14 -5.65 5.59
N VAL A 134 19.94 -5.52 4.30
CA VAL A 134 19.55 -4.29 3.62
C VAL A 134 18.08 -4.36 3.24
N PHE A 135 17.31 -3.33 3.61
CA PHE A 135 15.93 -3.19 3.13
C PHE A 135 15.92 -2.84 1.64
N GLU A 136 16.69 -1.83 1.27
CA GLU A 136 16.81 -1.40 -0.11
C GLU A 136 18.13 -0.66 -0.38
N ARG A 137 18.68 -0.86 -1.59
CA ARG A 137 19.72 -0.03 -2.16
C ARG A 137 19.17 0.79 -3.31
N SER A 138 19.46 2.08 -3.33
CA SER A 138 19.15 2.96 -4.47
C SER A 138 20.21 2.77 -5.56
N VAL A 139 19.78 2.39 -6.75
CA VAL A 139 20.63 2.27 -7.94
C VAL A 139 20.32 3.42 -8.88
N TRP A 140 21.28 4.29 -9.08
CA TRP A 140 21.24 5.40 -10.02
C TRP A 140 21.77 4.98 -11.39
N ASN A 141 21.74 5.89 -12.36
CA ASN A 141 22.32 5.64 -13.66
C ASN A 141 23.87 5.57 -13.62
N ASP A 142 24.49 5.24 -14.75
CA ASP A 142 25.92 5.09 -14.90
C ASP A 142 26.79 6.33 -14.60
N LYS A 143 26.16 7.53 -14.54
CA LYS A 143 26.83 8.78 -14.16
C LYS A 143 26.96 8.94 -12.64
N HIS A 144 26.16 8.21 -11.87
CA HIS A 144 26.11 8.32 -10.42
C HIS A 144 26.15 6.94 -9.75
N PRO A 145 27.20 6.13 -9.98
CA PRO A 145 27.25 4.74 -9.49
C PRO A 145 27.49 4.65 -7.98
N THR A 146 28.02 5.67 -7.35
CA THR A 146 28.43 5.65 -5.93
C THR A 146 27.99 6.86 -5.12
N THR A 147 27.43 7.87 -5.77
CA THR A 147 27.10 9.15 -5.12
C THR A 147 25.68 9.56 -5.49
N ASP A 148 24.88 9.92 -4.50
CA ASP A 148 23.59 10.53 -4.70
C ASP A 148 23.76 11.95 -5.26
N PRO A 149 23.30 12.25 -6.48
CA PRO A 149 23.52 13.54 -7.11
C PRO A 149 22.67 14.67 -6.50
N VAL A 150 21.67 14.34 -5.69
CA VAL A 150 20.81 15.33 -5.02
C VAL A 150 21.43 15.78 -3.70
N THR A 151 21.91 14.83 -2.92
CA THR A 151 22.50 15.12 -1.59
C THR A 151 24.02 15.30 -1.64
N GLY A 152 24.69 14.83 -2.69
CA GLY A 152 26.15 14.79 -2.80
C GLY A 152 26.83 13.75 -1.88
N GLN A 153 26.05 12.93 -1.19
CA GLN A 153 26.56 11.93 -0.26
C GLN A 153 26.81 10.59 -0.96
N PRO A 154 27.68 9.72 -0.40
CA PRO A 154 27.79 8.34 -0.85
C PRO A 154 26.42 7.65 -0.84
N LEU A 155 26.21 6.73 -1.79
CA LEU A 155 25.01 5.87 -1.82
C LEU A 155 25.12 4.83 -0.70
N GLU A 156 24.43 5.08 0.41
CA GLU A 156 24.35 4.15 1.51
C GLU A 156 23.10 3.28 1.39
N PRO A 157 23.23 1.95 1.63
CA PRO A 157 22.08 1.07 1.68
C PRO A 157 21.11 1.47 2.81
N MET A 158 19.83 1.54 2.51
CA MET A 158 18.79 1.72 3.54
C MET A 158 18.67 0.43 4.35
N PRO A 159 18.92 0.46 5.67
CA PRO A 159 18.74 -0.70 6.54
C PRO A 159 17.25 -0.99 6.77
N PHE A 160 16.93 -2.11 7.37
CA PHE A 160 15.68 -2.24 8.11
C PHE A 160 15.77 -1.38 9.35
N PHE A 161 15.00 -0.29 9.41
CA PHE A 161 15.01 0.61 10.57
C PHE A 161 14.41 -0.07 11.78
N THR A 162 15.18 -0.12 12.86
CA THR A 162 14.82 -0.80 14.13
C THR A 162 14.36 0.17 15.20
N ILE A 163 14.35 1.47 14.89
CA ILE A 163 14.01 2.56 15.79
C ILE A 163 13.07 3.55 15.10
N THR A 164 12.39 4.35 15.89
CA THR A 164 11.60 5.50 15.43
C THR A 164 12.50 6.55 14.81
N LEU A 165 12.02 7.23 13.78
CA LEU A 165 12.78 8.23 13.00
C LEU A 165 12.30 9.67 13.22
N GLY A 166 11.32 9.88 14.09
CA GLY A 166 10.80 11.22 14.37
C GLY A 166 9.69 11.68 13.42
N PHE A 167 9.00 10.76 12.76
CA PHE A 167 7.85 11.12 11.94
C PHE A 167 6.65 11.54 12.78
N SER A 168 6.25 10.70 13.73
CA SER A 168 5.17 10.99 14.68
C SER A 168 5.48 10.56 16.10
N GLU A 169 6.58 9.83 16.29
CA GLU A 169 7.10 9.43 17.60
C GLU A 169 8.50 10.01 17.82
N PRO A 170 8.90 10.27 19.07
CA PRO A 170 10.26 10.74 19.35
C PRO A 170 11.32 9.80 18.74
N PRO A 171 12.34 10.32 18.05
CA PRO A 171 13.33 9.49 17.37
C PRO A 171 14.18 8.70 18.35
N GLY A 172 14.61 7.49 17.93
CA GLY A 172 15.54 6.64 18.71
C GLY A 172 14.86 5.62 19.62
N THR A 173 13.55 5.52 19.65
CA THR A 173 12.83 4.49 20.40
C THR A 173 12.84 3.17 19.62
N ALA A 174 13.17 2.05 20.29
CA ALA A 174 13.17 0.73 19.68
C ALA A 174 11.77 0.33 19.21
N LEU A 175 11.68 -0.17 17.98
CA LEU A 175 10.43 -0.65 17.40
C LEU A 175 10.09 -2.06 17.90
N PRO A 176 8.80 -2.35 18.14
CA PRO A 176 8.34 -3.72 18.38
C PRO A 176 8.49 -4.58 17.13
N SER A 177 8.48 -5.91 17.30
CA SER A 177 8.45 -6.82 16.16
C SER A 177 7.68 -8.10 16.44
N LEU A 178 7.07 -8.67 15.39
CA LEU A 178 6.34 -9.94 15.43
C LEU A 178 7.25 -11.14 15.16
N ASN A 179 8.44 -10.93 14.59
CA ASN A 179 9.43 -11.96 14.22
C ASN A 179 8.85 -13.06 13.30
N LEU A 180 8.03 -12.68 12.34
CA LEU A 180 7.37 -13.61 11.44
C LEU A 180 8.29 -13.99 10.28
N ASN A 181 8.24 -15.26 9.88
CA ASN A 181 8.92 -15.78 8.68
C ASN A 181 8.02 -15.79 7.44
N ARG A 182 6.77 -15.37 7.60
CA ARG A 182 5.76 -15.35 6.54
C ARG A 182 4.79 -14.19 6.77
N VAL A 183 4.30 -13.60 5.68
CA VAL A 183 3.27 -12.57 5.70
C VAL A 183 2.37 -12.70 4.47
N PHE A 184 1.07 -12.48 4.66
CA PHE A 184 0.08 -12.40 3.60
C PHE A 184 -0.18 -10.94 3.26
N LEU A 185 -0.06 -10.55 1.99
CA LEU A 185 -0.39 -9.20 1.54
C LEU A 185 -1.64 -9.23 0.67
N LEU A 186 -2.65 -8.45 1.07
CA LEU A 186 -3.80 -8.20 0.22
C LEU A 186 -3.49 -7.01 -0.68
N THR A 187 -3.54 -7.23 -2.01
CA THR A 187 -3.05 -6.25 -2.99
C THR A 187 -4.07 -5.98 -4.10
N SER A 188 -3.99 -4.79 -4.65
CA SER A 188 -4.66 -4.42 -5.89
C SER A 188 -3.70 -3.68 -6.82
N ARG A 189 -4.19 -3.23 -7.97
CA ARG A 189 -3.44 -2.34 -8.87
C ARG A 189 -3.06 -0.99 -8.25
N ASP A 190 -3.72 -0.60 -7.15
CA ASP A 190 -3.43 0.62 -6.40
C ASP A 190 -2.34 0.40 -5.34
N THR A 191 -1.94 -0.85 -5.10
CA THR A 191 -0.77 -1.18 -4.27
C THR A 191 0.49 -0.79 -5.03
N CYS A 192 1.20 0.23 -4.54
CA CYS A 192 2.23 0.87 -5.34
C CYS A 192 3.45 1.30 -4.52
N SER A 193 4.61 1.39 -5.17
CA SER A 193 5.78 2.14 -4.68
C SER A 193 6.30 1.61 -3.32
N ALA A 194 6.20 2.38 -2.21
CA ALA A 194 6.65 1.95 -0.88
C ALA A 194 5.93 0.67 -0.38
N SER A 195 4.68 0.44 -0.79
CA SER A 195 3.96 -0.82 -0.49
C SER A 195 4.58 -2.01 -1.21
N GLU A 196 5.02 -1.83 -2.46
CA GLU A 196 5.77 -2.85 -3.20
C GLU A 196 7.18 -3.04 -2.64
N ALA A 197 7.79 -1.97 -2.10
CA ALA A 197 9.09 -2.07 -1.43
C ALA A 197 9.04 -2.95 -0.17
N ILE A 198 7.92 -2.97 0.58
CA ILE A 198 7.72 -3.93 1.69
C ILE A 198 7.80 -5.36 1.16
N MET A 199 7.06 -5.67 0.08
CA MET A 199 7.09 -7.01 -0.54
C MET A 199 8.49 -7.38 -0.99
N ASN A 200 9.17 -6.45 -1.68
CA ASN A 200 10.51 -6.67 -2.21
C ASN A 200 11.55 -6.85 -1.09
N GLY A 201 11.54 -5.99 -0.08
CA GLY A 201 12.48 -6.03 1.04
C GLY A 201 12.35 -7.31 1.87
N LEU A 202 11.13 -7.72 2.19
CA LEU A 202 10.86 -8.96 2.93
C LEU A 202 11.30 -10.21 2.15
N ARG A 203 11.01 -10.28 0.84
CA ARG A 203 11.49 -11.36 -0.04
C ARG A 203 13.01 -11.40 -0.09
N GLY A 204 13.67 -10.22 -0.11
CA GLY A 204 15.12 -10.11 -0.15
C GLY A 204 15.85 -10.72 1.05
N VAL A 205 15.17 -10.82 2.19
CA VAL A 205 15.72 -11.41 3.42
C VAL A 205 15.15 -12.81 3.74
N GLY A 206 14.40 -13.39 2.79
CA GLY A 206 13.91 -14.76 2.91
C GLY A 206 12.60 -14.91 3.70
N VAL A 207 11.91 -13.82 4.02
CA VAL A 207 10.54 -13.89 4.53
C VAL A 207 9.60 -14.30 3.41
N GLU A 208 8.78 -15.32 3.64
CA GLU A 208 7.80 -15.80 2.67
C GLU A 208 6.67 -14.76 2.53
N VAL A 209 6.61 -14.12 1.37
CA VAL A 209 5.54 -13.19 1.00
C VAL A 209 4.50 -13.94 0.17
N ILE A 210 3.24 -13.94 0.63
CA ILE A 210 2.11 -14.54 -0.06
C ILE A 210 1.17 -13.42 -0.48
N GLN A 211 0.91 -13.32 -1.78
CA GLN A 211 0.09 -12.27 -2.37
C GLN A 211 -1.32 -12.77 -2.67
N ILE A 212 -2.32 -12.12 -2.11
CA ILE A 212 -3.73 -12.39 -2.38
C ILE A 212 -4.34 -11.12 -3.00
N GLY A 213 -4.92 -11.25 -4.17
CA GLY A 213 -5.51 -10.10 -4.85
C GLY A 213 -5.13 -9.99 -6.31
N THR A 214 -4.85 -8.78 -6.78
CA THR A 214 -4.45 -8.54 -8.17
C THR A 214 -3.02 -8.01 -8.27
N THR A 215 -2.52 -7.93 -9.50
CA THR A 215 -1.19 -7.41 -9.80
C THR A 215 -1.03 -5.98 -9.28
N THR A 216 0.09 -5.69 -8.65
CA THR A 216 0.44 -4.36 -8.15
C THR A 216 0.84 -3.41 -9.29
N CYS A 217 1.07 -2.13 -9.01
CA CYS A 217 1.26 -1.13 -10.06
C CYS A 217 2.60 -1.19 -10.82
N GLY A 218 3.65 -1.76 -10.20
CA GLY A 218 4.96 -1.87 -10.86
C GLY A 218 5.82 -0.61 -10.80
N LYS A 219 6.04 -0.07 -9.60
CA LYS A 219 6.83 1.17 -9.41
C LYS A 219 8.06 0.94 -8.53
N PRO A 220 9.13 0.28 -9.05
CA PRO A 220 10.39 0.12 -8.32
C PRO A 220 11.22 1.40 -8.22
N TYR A 221 10.76 2.49 -8.82
CA TYR A 221 11.50 3.73 -8.97
C TYR A 221 11.19 4.72 -7.85
N GLY A 222 12.19 5.52 -7.49
CA GLY A 222 12.07 6.60 -6.54
C GLY A 222 12.62 7.91 -7.07
N PHE A 223 12.38 8.97 -6.28
CA PHE A 223 12.79 10.33 -6.59
C PHE A 223 12.84 11.19 -5.33
N TYR A 224 13.57 12.29 -5.42
CA TYR A 224 13.45 13.40 -4.48
C TYR A 224 12.50 14.45 -5.07
N PRO A 225 11.68 15.09 -4.25
CA PRO A 225 10.91 16.25 -4.70
C PRO A 225 11.85 17.43 -5.02
N PHE A 226 11.58 18.14 -6.10
CA PHE A 226 12.33 19.31 -6.50
C PHE A 226 11.39 20.49 -6.76
N ASP A 227 11.47 21.51 -5.90
CA ASP A 227 10.63 22.69 -5.99
C ASP A 227 11.24 23.72 -6.94
N ASN A 228 10.44 24.22 -7.89
CA ASN A 228 10.83 25.30 -8.78
C ASN A 228 9.62 26.19 -9.12
N CYS A 229 9.72 27.47 -8.84
CA CYS A 229 8.69 28.49 -9.16
C CYS A 229 7.28 28.10 -8.70
N GLY A 230 7.13 27.57 -7.48
CA GLY A 230 5.82 27.15 -6.92
C GLY A 230 5.27 25.84 -7.50
N THR A 231 6.05 25.12 -8.27
CA THR A 231 5.74 23.76 -8.78
C THR A 231 6.75 22.78 -8.24
N THR A 232 6.27 21.65 -7.72
CA THR A 232 7.13 20.53 -7.29
C THR A 232 7.24 19.50 -8.38
N TYR A 233 8.45 19.12 -8.75
CA TYR A 233 8.77 18.12 -9.77
C TYR A 233 9.17 16.81 -9.11
N PHE A 234 8.68 15.69 -9.66
CA PHE A 234 8.94 14.34 -9.18
C PHE A 234 9.51 13.48 -10.32
N SER A 235 10.70 13.83 -10.78
CA SER A 235 11.37 13.09 -11.84
C SER A 235 11.95 11.78 -11.31
N VAL A 236 11.71 10.66 -12.00
CA VAL A 236 12.33 9.36 -11.66
C VAL A 236 13.85 9.48 -11.71
N GLN A 237 14.53 9.10 -10.63
CA GLN A 237 15.97 9.29 -10.45
C GLN A 237 16.71 7.99 -10.16
N PHE A 238 16.12 7.06 -9.41
CA PHE A 238 16.77 5.80 -9.02
C PHE A 238 15.79 4.63 -9.04
N LYS A 239 16.35 3.42 -9.03
CA LYS A 239 15.63 2.16 -8.84
C LYS A 239 16.03 1.56 -7.49
N GLY A 240 15.05 1.04 -6.76
CA GLY A 240 15.30 0.28 -5.53
C GLY A 240 15.61 -1.18 -5.82
N VAL A 241 16.64 -1.75 -5.17
CA VAL A 241 16.91 -3.18 -5.17
C VAL A 241 17.03 -3.70 -3.74
N ASN A 242 16.50 -4.90 -3.49
CA ASN A 242 16.52 -5.51 -2.16
C ASN A 242 17.89 -6.14 -1.82
N ASP A 243 18.00 -6.79 -0.67
CA ASP A 243 19.21 -7.43 -0.20
C ASP A 243 19.73 -8.53 -1.15
N ALA A 244 18.86 -9.21 -1.87
CA ALA A 244 19.20 -10.18 -2.91
C ALA A 244 19.50 -9.55 -4.28
N ASN A 245 19.64 -8.23 -4.37
CA ASN A 245 19.85 -7.44 -5.60
C ASN A 245 18.71 -7.52 -6.62
N PHE A 246 17.50 -7.85 -6.19
CA PHE A 246 16.32 -7.85 -7.05
C PHE A 246 15.55 -6.52 -6.94
N GLY A 247 15.11 -5.98 -8.09
CA GLY A 247 14.31 -4.75 -8.20
C GLY A 247 13.60 -4.61 -9.55
N ASP A 248 13.51 -5.70 -10.33
CA ASP A 248 12.88 -5.70 -11.65
C ASP A 248 11.41 -6.14 -11.58
N TYR A 249 10.57 -5.27 -11.00
CA TYR A 249 9.12 -5.48 -10.94
C TYR A 249 8.34 -4.32 -11.57
N THR A 250 8.80 -3.86 -12.73
CA THR A 250 8.15 -2.75 -13.47
C THR A 250 6.75 -3.08 -13.97
N ASP A 251 6.40 -4.35 -14.09
CA ASP A 251 5.06 -4.83 -14.40
C ASP A 251 4.27 -5.26 -13.14
N GLY A 252 4.77 -4.89 -11.94
CA GLY A 252 4.20 -5.22 -10.64
C GLY A 252 4.56 -6.61 -10.14
N PHE A 253 4.11 -6.92 -8.93
CA PHE A 253 4.05 -8.26 -8.37
C PHE A 253 2.71 -8.88 -8.68
N SER A 254 2.67 -10.15 -9.01
CA SER A 254 1.44 -10.85 -9.35
C SER A 254 1.31 -12.16 -8.59
N PRO A 255 0.12 -12.52 -8.07
CA PRO A 255 -0.10 -13.86 -7.58
C PRO A 255 0.25 -14.90 -8.65
N SER A 256 0.95 -15.97 -8.25
CA SER A 256 1.53 -16.96 -9.18
C SER A 256 0.49 -17.67 -10.06
N ASN A 257 -0.78 -17.70 -9.67
CA ASN A 257 -1.87 -18.27 -10.45
C ASN A 257 -2.59 -17.25 -11.35
N THR A 258 -2.07 -16.00 -11.48
CA THR A 258 -2.66 -14.99 -12.35
C THR A 258 -2.55 -15.42 -13.82
N GLN A 259 -3.68 -15.41 -14.52
CA GLN A 259 -3.70 -15.74 -15.95
C GLN A 259 -3.06 -14.61 -16.77
N PHE A 260 -2.20 -14.98 -17.74
CA PHE A 260 -1.49 -14.05 -18.61
C PHE A 260 -0.68 -12.99 -17.85
N ASN A 261 -0.08 -13.43 -16.75
CA ASN A 261 0.74 -12.58 -15.89
C ASN A 261 1.95 -12.01 -16.65
N ARG A 262 2.19 -10.70 -16.48
CA ARG A 262 3.41 -10.01 -16.92
C ARG A 262 4.29 -9.56 -15.76
N GLY A 263 3.75 -9.52 -14.53
CA GLY A 263 4.45 -9.10 -13.33
C GLY A 263 5.35 -10.18 -12.76
N GLU A 264 6.15 -9.81 -11.77
CA GLU A 264 6.98 -10.74 -11.00
C GLU A 264 6.09 -11.70 -10.20
N PRO A 265 6.21 -13.01 -10.39
CA PRO A 265 5.35 -13.98 -9.72
C PRO A 265 5.66 -14.08 -8.23
N VAL A 266 4.61 -14.06 -7.42
CA VAL A 266 4.65 -14.24 -5.96
C VAL A 266 3.70 -15.37 -5.59
N PRO A 267 4.06 -16.30 -4.68
CA PRO A 267 3.11 -17.29 -4.17
C PRO A 267 1.79 -16.65 -3.72
N GLY A 268 0.66 -17.28 -4.02
CA GLY A 268 -0.64 -16.78 -3.60
C GLY A 268 -1.71 -16.87 -4.65
N CYS A 269 -2.82 -16.13 -4.46
CA CYS A 269 -4.06 -16.31 -5.20
C CYS A 269 -4.52 -15.01 -5.87
N SER A 270 -4.73 -15.07 -7.18
CA SER A 270 -5.38 -14.00 -7.93
C SER A 270 -6.87 -13.99 -7.62
N ILE A 271 -7.35 -12.90 -7.03
CA ILE A 271 -8.75 -12.70 -6.65
C ILE A 271 -9.11 -11.21 -6.73
N ASN A 272 -10.33 -10.90 -7.13
CA ASN A 272 -10.83 -9.53 -7.15
C ASN A 272 -11.30 -9.07 -5.78
N ASP A 273 -11.27 -7.75 -5.56
CA ASP A 273 -11.79 -7.09 -4.37
C ASP A 273 -13.27 -7.43 -4.11
N ASP A 274 -13.66 -7.37 -2.85
CA ASP A 274 -15.03 -7.59 -2.38
C ASP A 274 -15.57 -6.33 -1.71
N LEU A 275 -16.42 -5.61 -2.41
CA LEU A 275 -17.05 -4.40 -1.91
C LEU A 275 -18.37 -4.68 -1.14
N THR A 276 -18.69 -5.95 -0.83
CA THR A 276 -19.93 -6.35 -0.17
C THR A 276 -19.78 -6.63 1.33
N HIS A 277 -18.55 -6.78 1.79
CA HIS A 277 -18.18 -6.98 3.20
C HIS A 277 -17.26 -5.86 3.68
N GLU A 278 -17.23 -5.64 4.98
CA GLU A 278 -16.30 -4.68 5.59
C GLU A 278 -14.86 -5.23 5.56
N LEU A 279 -13.89 -4.31 5.47
CA LEU A 279 -12.48 -4.69 5.49
C LEU A 279 -12.10 -5.14 6.91
N GLY A 280 -11.49 -6.32 7.01
CA GLY A 280 -11.20 -6.98 8.27
C GLY A 280 -12.22 -8.04 8.68
N ASP A 281 -13.37 -8.13 8.02
CA ASP A 281 -14.30 -9.26 8.20
C ASP A 281 -13.68 -10.52 7.58
N ALA A 282 -13.62 -11.61 8.36
CA ALA A 282 -13.10 -12.89 7.91
C ALA A 282 -13.87 -13.51 6.72
N HIS A 283 -15.08 -13.03 6.44
CA HIS A 283 -15.89 -13.43 5.29
C HIS A 283 -15.65 -12.54 4.05
N GLU A 284 -14.91 -11.42 4.20
CA GLU A 284 -14.47 -10.64 3.07
C GLU A 284 -13.61 -11.53 2.16
N ARG A 285 -13.86 -11.48 0.86
CA ARG A 285 -13.35 -12.48 -0.09
C ARG A 285 -11.83 -12.61 -0.08
N MET A 286 -11.08 -11.53 -0.10
CA MET A 286 -9.61 -11.58 -0.14
C MET A 286 -9.05 -12.08 1.20
N LEU A 287 -9.60 -11.62 2.32
CA LEU A 287 -9.20 -12.07 3.64
C LEU A 287 -9.56 -13.54 3.86
N SER A 288 -10.75 -13.98 3.45
CA SER A 288 -11.16 -15.38 3.49
C SER A 288 -10.20 -16.28 2.71
N VAL A 289 -9.83 -15.87 1.47
CA VAL A 289 -8.88 -16.63 0.64
C VAL A 289 -7.49 -16.66 1.27
N ALA A 290 -7.05 -15.58 1.93
CA ALA A 290 -5.78 -15.56 2.66
C ALA A 290 -5.76 -16.57 3.81
N LEU A 291 -6.85 -16.64 4.59
CA LEU A 291 -7.02 -17.61 5.68
C LEU A 291 -7.09 -19.05 5.18
N ASP A 292 -7.78 -19.30 4.07
CA ASP A 292 -7.84 -20.61 3.42
C ASP A 292 -6.48 -21.05 2.88
N TYR A 293 -5.78 -20.15 2.18
CA TYR A 293 -4.43 -20.42 1.66
C TYR A 293 -3.45 -20.71 2.80
N ARG A 294 -3.56 -19.98 3.91
CA ARG A 294 -2.75 -20.22 5.12
C ARG A 294 -2.86 -21.66 5.63
N MET A 295 -4.04 -22.27 5.51
CA MET A 295 -4.32 -23.63 5.98
C MET A 295 -3.94 -24.69 4.96
N SER A 296 -4.16 -24.44 3.68
CA SER A 296 -4.06 -25.43 2.62
C SER A 296 -2.83 -25.28 1.71
N GLY A 297 -2.24 -24.09 1.63
CA GLY A 297 -1.25 -23.73 0.63
C GLY A 297 -1.81 -23.66 -0.80
N GLN A 298 -3.13 -23.65 -0.95
CA GLN A 298 -3.81 -23.69 -2.26
C GLN A 298 -4.91 -22.61 -2.35
N CYS A 299 -5.18 -22.18 -3.58
CA CYS A 299 -6.24 -21.23 -3.83
C CYS A 299 -7.60 -21.95 -3.81
N SER A 300 -8.47 -21.56 -2.91
CA SER A 300 -9.82 -22.10 -2.75
C SER A 300 -10.79 -21.68 -3.86
N LEU A 301 -10.49 -20.56 -4.54
CA LEU A 301 -11.28 -20.03 -5.64
C LEU A 301 -10.45 -20.02 -6.94
N PRO A 302 -11.12 -20.14 -8.11
CA PRO A 302 -10.42 -19.98 -9.38
C PRO A 302 -9.82 -18.56 -9.48
N PRO A 303 -8.69 -18.40 -10.22
CA PRO A 303 -8.07 -17.10 -10.39
C PRO A 303 -9.05 -16.10 -10.98
N ALA A 304 -8.90 -14.83 -10.59
CA ALA A 304 -9.64 -13.73 -11.20
C ALA A 304 -9.43 -13.80 -12.72
N GLY A 305 -10.47 -14.24 -13.43
CA GLY A 305 -10.35 -14.50 -14.86
C GLY A 305 -10.42 -13.21 -15.68
N LEU A 306 -9.80 -13.22 -16.87
CA LEU A 306 -10.13 -12.29 -17.94
C LEU A 306 -11.62 -12.41 -18.38
N GLY A 307 -12.32 -13.47 -17.97
CA GLY A 307 -13.73 -13.69 -18.23
C GLY A 307 -14.69 -12.78 -17.47
N GLN A 308 -14.17 -11.98 -16.55
CA GLN A 308 -14.79 -10.74 -16.13
C GLN A 308 -14.24 -9.52 -16.90
N LEU A 309 -13.77 -9.74 -18.13
CA LEU A 309 -13.85 -8.68 -19.14
C LEU A 309 -15.33 -8.29 -19.18
N LYS A 310 -15.62 -7.19 -18.49
CA LYS A 310 -16.92 -6.58 -18.42
C LYS A 310 -17.50 -6.56 -19.83
N PRO A 311 -18.77 -6.92 -20.01
CA PRO A 311 -19.46 -6.60 -21.25
C PRO A 311 -19.13 -5.15 -21.57
N SER A 312 -18.83 -4.85 -22.83
CA SER A 312 -18.54 -3.49 -23.28
C SER A 312 -19.60 -2.52 -22.70
N GLY A 313 -19.20 -1.68 -21.75
CA GLY A 313 -20.12 -0.84 -20.98
C GLY A 313 -20.12 -1.07 -19.47
N ALA A 314 -19.42 -2.09 -18.94
CA ALA A 314 -19.23 -2.22 -17.49
C ALA A 314 -18.14 -1.25 -17.02
N ALA A 315 -18.41 -0.54 -15.93
CA ALA A 315 -17.51 0.46 -15.35
C ALA A 315 -16.09 -0.09 -15.11
N GLU A 316 -15.07 0.71 -15.40
CA GLU A 316 -13.71 0.46 -14.91
C GLU A 316 -13.73 0.17 -13.42
N GLU A 317 -12.81 -0.66 -12.92
CA GLU A 317 -12.67 -0.81 -11.46
C GLU A 317 -12.61 0.59 -10.85
N PRO A 318 -13.35 0.83 -9.76
CA PRO A 318 -13.39 2.15 -9.17
C PRO A 318 -11.97 2.57 -8.80
N LYS A 319 -11.46 3.62 -9.45
CA LYS A 319 -10.20 4.23 -9.06
C LYS A 319 -10.43 4.96 -7.75
N VAL A 320 -9.64 4.64 -6.74
CA VAL A 320 -9.59 5.44 -5.54
C VAL A 320 -9.05 6.81 -5.92
N ALA A 321 -9.89 7.85 -5.79
CA ALA A 321 -9.44 9.22 -6.03
C ALA A 321 -8.43 9.60 -4.93
N ARG A 322 -7.19 9.85 -5.33
CA ARG A 322 -6.12 10.28 -4.41
C ARG A 322 -5.45 11.53 -4.94
N PRO A 323 -4.99 12.42 -4.05
CA PRO A 323 -4.06 13.46 -4.43
C PRO A 323 -2.80 12.84 -5.03
N ALA A 324 -2.26 13.44 -6.11
CA ALA A 324 -1.10 12.90 -6.82
C ALA A 324 0.14 12.68 -5.91
N TYR A 325 0.29 13.48 -4.84
CA TYR A 325 1.41 13.33 -3.88
C TYR A 325 1.33 12.06 -3.02
N ARG A 326 0.18 11.37 -2.97
CA ARG A 326 0.00 10.08 -2.26
C ARG A 326 0.31 8.85 -3.11
N GLU A 327 0.69 9.04 -4.36
CA GLU A 327 1.10 7.97 -5.27
C GLU A 327 2.62 7.95 -5.48
N ILE A 328 3.40 8.45 -4.50
CA ILE A 328 4.82 8.70 -4.68
C ILE A 328 5.68 7.95 -3.67
N ARG A 329 6.88 7.57 -4.13
CA ARG A 329 7.94 7.00 -3.31
C ARG A 329 8.85 8.14 -2.86
N LEU A 330 8.70 8.57 -1.61
CA LEU A 330 9.46 9.66 -1.03
C LEU A 330 10.68 9.13 -0.25
N MET A 331 11.84 9.68 -0.57
CA MET A 331 13.00 9.64 0.33
C MET A 331 12.86 10.77 1.35
N HIS A 332 12.96 10.43 2.63
CA HIS A 332 13.10 11.45 3.67
C HIS A 332 14.55 11.89 3.71
N ASN A 333 14.78 13.18 3.57
CA ASN A 333 16.12 13.74 3.72
C ASN A 333 16.45 13.75 5.22
N THR A 334 17.04 12.66 5.72
CA THR A 334 17.60 12.61 7.07
C THR A 334 18.96 13.27 7.09
N SER A 335 18.99 14.59 6.92
CA SER A 335 20.09 15.36 7.47
C SER A 335 19.83 15.47 8.98
N LEU A 336 20.25 14.48 9.72
CA LEU A 336 20.49 14.55 11.15
C LEU A 336 21.79 15.27 11.42
#